data_d75af9b353be3b3d2f37b4062f5ecc7d
#
_entry.id   d75af9b353be3b3d2f37b4062f5ecc7d
#
_cell.length_a   1.000
_cell.length_b   1.000
_cell.length_c   1.000
_cell.angle_alpha   90.00
_cell.angle_beta   90.00
_cell.angle_gamma   90.00
#
_symmetry.space_group_name_H-M   'P 1'
#
loop_
_entity.id
_entity.type
_entity.pdbx_description
1 polymer ?
#
loop_
_entity_poly.entity_id
_entity_poly.type
_entity_poly.pdbx_seq_one_letter_code
_entity_poly.pdbx_strand_id
1 'polypeptide(L)'
;KVGAVEVSLQIWDTAGQERFRSMAPMYYKQAKAAVCVFDVTNEESFHRISSWLKDLKQHADPNVVVCIAGNKCDKGATFDLEECKKFAESNEAKFFPTSALTGEGVEALFTELSEKIVESYNLKDMTMPTDDLAIDLTKNKSAKRGCC
;
A
#
# COMPACT_ATOMS: atom_id res chain seq x y z
N LYS A 1 -3.19 9.07 13.04
CA LYS A 1 -2.17 10.05 13.45
C LYS A 1 -0.89 9.32 13.81
N VAL A 2 0.25 9.84 13.40
CA VAL A 2 1.58 9.35 13.79
C VAL A 2 2.22 10.44 14.66
N GLY A 3 2.25 10.23 15.97
CA GLY A 3 2.63 11.26 16.91
C GLY A 3 1.77 12.53 16.78
N ALA A 4 2.39 13.68 16.49
CA ALA A 4 1.69 14.94 16.24
C ALA A 4 1.28 15.13 14.77
N VAL A 5 1.71 14.24 13.86
CA VAL A 5 1.45 14.36 12.42
C VAL A 5 0.13 13.69 12.06
N GLU A 6 -0.70 14.36 11.29
CA GLU A 6 -1.89 13.79 10.68
C GLU A 6 -1.54 13.26 9.28
N VAL A 7 -1.76 11.97 9.07
CA VAL A 7 -1.50 11.31 7.78
C VAL A 7 -2.82 10.99 7.12
N SER A 8 -3.03 11.49 5.92
CA SER A 8 -4.16 11.15 5.06
C SER A 8 -3.68 10.22 3.95
N LEU A 9 -4.24 9.02 3.87
CA LEU A 9 -3.88 8.02 2.87
C LEU A 9 -4.90 8.05 1.72
N GLN A 10 -4.43 8.28 0.50
CA GLN A 10 -5.20 8.01 -0.71
C GLN A 10 -4.84 6.61 -1.21
N ILE A 11 -5.79 5.69 -1.15
CA ILE A 11 -5.58 4.29 -1.50
C ILE A 11 -6.11 4.06 -2.91
N TRP A 12 -5.24 3.53 -3.77
CA TRP A 12 -5.57 3.14 -5.13
C TRP A 12 -5.55 1.63 -5.24
N ASP A 13 -6.71 1.03 -5.54
CA ASP A 13 -6.78 -0.38 -5.87
C ASP A 13 -6.32 -0.60 -7.30
N THR A 14 -5.39 -1.54 -7.47
CA THR A 14 -4.89 -1.93 -8.79
C THR A 14 -5.54 -3.24 -9.22
N ALA A 15 -5.85 -3.36 -10.51
CA ALA A 15 -6.36 -4.61 -11.03
C ALA A 15 -5.31 -5.73 -10.85
N GLY A 16 -5.61 -6.74 -10.01
CA GLY A 16 -4.72 -7.87 -9.74
C GLY A 16 -4.55 -8.84 -10.92
N GLN A 17 -5.23 -8.59 -12.04
CA GLN A 17 -5.14 -9.43 -13.24
C GLN A 17 -3.97 -8.98 -14.11
N GLU A 18 -3.14 -9.91 -14.54
CA GLU A 18 -1.94 -9.69 -15.36
C GLU A 18 -2.21 -8.92 -16.66
N ARG A 19 -3.42 -9.05 -17.24
CA ARG A 19 -3.82 -8.31 -18.44
C ARG A 19 -3.86 -6.78 -18.26
N PHE A 20 -3.95 -6.30 -17.02
CA PHE A 20 -3.94 -4.86 -16.70
C PHE A 20 -2.58 -4.37 -16.19
N ARG A 21 -1.57 -5.24 -16.16
CA ARG A 21 -0.24 -4.95 -15.63
C ARG A 21 0.44 -3.78 -16.32
N SER A 22 0.17 -3.57 -17.62
CA SER A 22 0.73 -2.45 -18.39
C SER A 22 0.29 -1.08 -17.88
N MET A 23 -0.79 -1.00 -17.11
CA MET A 23 -1.28 0.26 -16.51
C MET A 23 -0.65 0.53 -15.13
N ALA A 24 -0.07 -0.48 -14.50
CA ALA A 24 0.50 -0.38 -13.16
C ALA A 24 1.59 0.71 -13.00
N PRO A 25 2.51 0.93 -13.98
CA PRO A 25 3.52 1.97 -13.87
C PRO A 25 2.98 3.39 -13.69
N MET A 26 1.75 3.67 -14.14
CA MET A 26 1.11 4.98 -13.92
C MET A 26 0.83 5.25 -12.44
N TYR A 27 0.45 4.18 -11.69
CA TYR A 27 0.17 4.26 -10.26
C TYR A 27 1.46 4.30 -9.44
N TYR A 28 2.51 3.58 -9.88
CA TYR A 28 3.75 3.44 -9.12
C TYR A 28 4.57 4.72 -9.02
N LYS A 29 4.60 5.56 -10.07
CA LYS A 29 5.45 6.75 -10.15
C LYS A 29 5.24 7.74 -9.01
N GLN A 30 4.03 7.84 -8.48
CA GLN A 30 3.68 8.79 -7.40
C GLN A 30 3.39 8.09 -6.08
N ALA A 31 3.45 6.76 -6.05
CA ALA A 31 3.19 6.00 -4.84
C ALA A 31 4.26 6.25 -3.79
N LYS A 32 3.84 6.62 -2.59
CA LYS A 32 4.71 6.75 -1.42
C LYS A 32 4.80 5.46 -0.63
N ALA A 33 3.81 4.60 -0.82
CA ALA A 33 3.78 3.27 -0.25
C ALA A 33 3.03 2.30 -1.16
N ALA A 34 3.28 1.02 -0.98
CA ALA A 34 2.58 -0.07 -1.64
C ALA A 34 2.27 -1.20 -0.66
N VAL A 35 1.10 -1.79 -0.80
CA VAL A 35 0.72 -3.01 -0.09
C VAL A 35 0.55 -4.12 -1.11
N CYS A 36 1.42 -5.13 -1.04
CA CYS A 36 1.30 -6.33 -1.85
C CYS A 36 0.45 -7.36 -1.10
N VAL A 37 -0.70 -7.72 -1.65
CA VAL A 37 -1.66 -8.61 -0.98
C VAL A 37 -1.69 -9.98 -1.66
N PHE A 38 -1.63 -11.05 -0.85
CA PHE A 38 -1.85 -12.42 -1.30
C PHE A 38 -2.85 -13.14 -0.37
N ASP A 39 -3.34 -14.29 -0.79
CA ASP A 39 -4.28 -15.15 -0.06
C ASP A 39 -3.49 -16.25 0.66
N VAL A 40 -3.55 -16.30 1.99
CA VAL A 40 -2.83 -17.32 2.79
C VAL A 40 -3.34 -18.75 2.57
N THR A 41 -4.47 -18.90 1.88
CA THR A 41 -5.00 -20.21 1.46
C THR A 41 -4.58 -20.59 0.04
N ASN A 42 -3.75 -19.75 -0.63
CA ASN A 42 -3.30 -19.97 -2.00
C ASN A 42 -1.83 -19.59 -2.16
N GLU A 43 -0.94 -20.56 -2.01
CA GLU A 43 0.52 -20.40 -2.08
C GLU A 43 0.98 -19.78 -3.42
N GLU A 44 0.31 -20.11 -4.54
CA GLU A 44 0.63 -19.52 -5.84
C GLU A 44 0.47 -17.99 -5.84
N SER A 45 -0.53 -17.47 -5.09
CA SER A 45 -0.71 -16.03 -4.94
C SER A 45 0.45 -15.36 -4.21
N PHE A 46 1.10 -16.05 -3.26
CA PHE A 46 2.32 -15.60 -2.60
C PHE A 46 3.50 -15.56 -3.58
N HIS A 47 3.71 -16.61 -4.37
CA HIS A 47 4.80 -16.63 -5.34
C HIS A 47 4.72 -15.50 -6.38
N ARG A 48 3.52 -15.03 -6.71
CA ARG A 48 3.33 -13.88 -7.60
C ARG A 48 3.79 -12.55 -7.01
N ILE A 49 3.90 -12.43 -5.68
CA ILE A 49 4.38 -11.20 -5.02
C ILE A 49 5.75 -10.79 -5.52
N SER A 50 6.64 -11.75 -5.76
CA SER A 50 8.00 -11.48 -6.28
C SER A 50 7.99 -10.68 -7.58
N SER A 51 7.07 -10.99 -8.48
CA SER A 51 6.94 -10.29 -9.75
C SER A 51 6.37 -8.89 -9.60
N TRP A 52 5.42 -8.68 -8.68
CA TRP A 52 4.89 -7.36 -8.37
C TRP A 52 5.93 -6.46 -7.70
N LEU A 53 6.70 -7.00 -6.77
CA LEU A 53 7.81 -6.26 -6.14
C LEU A 53 8.87 -5.85 -7.15
N LYS A 54 9.19 -6.73 -8.10
CA LYS A 54 10.15 -6.39 -9.17
C LYS A 54 9.66 -5.23 -10.03
N ASP A 55 8.39 -5.25 -10.43
CA ASP A 55 7.79 -4.17 -11.21
C ASP A 55 7.73 -2.86 -10.42
N LEU A 56 7.35 -2.94 -9.14
CA LEU A 56 7.33 -1.79 -8.24
C LEU A 56 8.72 -1.14 -8.15
N LYS A 57 9.76 -1.94 -7.88
CA LYS A 57 11.15 -1.46 -7.78
C LYS A 57 11.68 -0.84 -9.08
N GLN A 58 11.15 -1.23 -10.24
CA GLN A 58 11.53 -0.64 -11.53
C GLN A 58 10.88 0.72 -11.82
N HIS A 59 9.70 0.98 -11.26
CA HIS A 59 8.88 2.12 -11.69
C HIS A 59 8.52 3.10 -10.58
N ALA A 60 8.62 2.69 -9.31
CA ALA A 60 8.31 3.54 -8.15
C ALA A 60 9.54 4.35 -7.70
N ASP A 61 9.28 5.27 -6.76
CA ASP A 61 10.34 5.97 -6.03
C ASP A 61 11.21 4.95 -5.29
N PRO A 62 12.55 5.10 -5.30
CA PRO A 62 13.44 4.22 -4.53
C PRO A 62 13.13 4.15 -3.03
N ASN A 63 12.50 5.19 -2.48
CA ASN A 63 12.10 5.26 -1.06
C ASN A 63 10.66 4.79 -0.82
N VAL A 64 10.01 4.14 -1.78
CA VAL A 64 8.65 3.63 -1.61
C VAL A 64 8.60 2.63 -0.44
N VAL A 65 7.72 2.89 0.52
CA VAL A 65 7.50 1.98 1.65
C VAL A 65 6.68 0.78 1.20
N VAL A 66 7.14 -0.42 1.51
CA VAL A 66 6.44 -1.65 1.09
C VAL A 66 6.00 -2.46 2.29
N CYS A 67 4.73 -2.87 2.29
CA CYS A 67 4.20 -3.89 3.19
C CYS A 67 3.66 -5.07 2.38
N ILE A 68 3.72 -6.26 2.96
CA ILE A 68 3.16 -7.48 2.39
C ILE A 68 2.05 -7.98 3.32
N ALA A 69 0.86 -8.16 2.78
CA ALA A 69 -0.32 -8.62 3.52
C ALA A 69 -0.70 -10.04 3.12
N GLY A 70 -0.62 -10.98 4.06
CA GLY A 70 -1.20 -12.32 3.91
C GLY A 70 -2.67 -12.28 4.33
N ASN A 71 -3.56 -12.08 3.36
CA ASN A 71 -4.99 -11.90 3.62
C ASN A 71 -5.73 -13.24 3.77
N LYS A 72 -6.91 -13.17 4.35
CA LYS A 72 -7.79 -14.31 4.70
C LYS A 72 -7.21 -15.19 5.83
N CYS A 73 -6.46 -14.60 6.77
CA CYS A 73 -5.91 -15.33 7.92
C CYS A 73 -7.00 -15.99 8.80
N ASP A 74 -8.23 -15.48 8.73
CA ASP A 74 -9.42 -16.07 9.37
C ASP A 74 -9.73 -17.49 8.91
N LYS A 75 -9.24 -17.90 7.73
CA LYS A 75 -9.42 -19.27 7.18
C LYS A 75 -8.31 -20.23 7.57
N GLY A 76 -7.24 -19.74 8.20
CA GLY A 76 -6.02 -20.49 8.43
C GLY A 76 -5.13 -20.58 7.19
N ALA A 77 -3.82 -20.49 7.41
CA ALA A 77 -2.85 -20.62 6.33
C ALA A 77 -2.71 -22.09 5.89
N THR A 78 -2.52 -22.31 4.60
CA THR A 78 -2.29 -23.64 4.02
C THR A 78 -0.80 -23.94 3.79
N PHE A 79 0.08 -22.98 4.07
CA PHE A 79 1.54 -23.08 3.94
C PHE A 79 2.24 -22.23 5.02
N ASP A 80 3.58 -22.31 5.10
CA ASP A 80 4.35 -21.69 6.17
C ASP A 80 4.44 -20.17 6.03
N LEU A 81 3.85 -19.43 6.96
CA LEU A 81 3.90 -17.97 6.99
C LEU A 81 5.26 -17.41 7.44
N GLU A 82 6.13 -18.22 8.07
CA GLU A 82 7.50 -17.81 8.38
C GLU A 82 8.33 -17.62 7.10
N GLU A 83 8.04 -18.38 6.05
CA GLU A 83 8.63 -18.15 4.73
C GLU A 83 8.22 -16.78 4.17
N CYS A 84 6.94 -16.42 4.29
CA CYS A 84 6.43 -15.11 3.87
C CYS A 84 7.10 -13.96 4.62
N LYS A 85 7.31 -14.13 5.92
CA LYS A 85 7.98 -13.15 6.76
C LYS A 85 9.45 -12.96 6.36
N LYS A 86 10.19 -14.04 6.19
CA LYS A 86 11.59 -14.00 5.72
C LYS A 86 11.69 -13.38 4.32
N PHE A 87 10.75 -13.70 3.43
CA PHE A 87 10.68 -13.10 2.11
C PHE A 87 10.44 -11.59 2.18
N ALA A 88 9.53 -11.13 3.05
CA ALA A 88 9.28 -9.71 3.25
C ALA A 88 10.54 -9.00 3.78
N GLU A 89 11.18 -9.53 4.82
CA GLU A 89 12.41 -8.99 5.40
C GLU A 89 13.54 -8.88 4.37
N SER A 90 13.72 -9.91 3.52
CA SER A 90 14.75 -9.90 2.46
C SER A 90 14.47 -8.88 1.36
N ASN A 91 13.26 -8.36 1.28
CA ASN A 91 12.85 -7.31 0.34
C ASN A 91 12.65 -5.93 0.99
N GLU A 92 13.15 -5.74 2.24
CA GLU A 92 12.99 -4.50 3.02
C GLU A 92 11.52 -4.13 3.27
N ALA A 93 10.65 -5.14 3.30
CA ALA A 93 9.23 -5.03 3.56
C ALA A 93 8.85 -5.66 4.91
N LYS A 94 7.70 -5.29 5.44
CA LYS A 94 7.14 -5.90 6.65
C LYS A 94 5.93 -6.75 6.28
N PHE A 95 5.85 -7.95 6.86
CA PHE A 95 4.75 -8.88 6.66
C PHE A 95 3.67 -8.71 7.72
N PHE A 96 2.40 -8.77 7.30
CA PHE A 96 1.22 -8.72 8.15
C PHE A 96 0.23 -9.83 7.77
N PRO A 97 -0.11 -10.73 8.68
CA PRO A 97 -1.32 -11.53 8.52
C PRO A 97 -2.53 -10.63 8.67
N THR A 98 -3.46 -10.69 7.73
CA THR A 98 -4.65 -9.83 7.71
C THR A 98 -5.90 -10.62 7.35
N SER A 99 -7.05 -10.13 7.80
CA SER A 99 -8.35 -10.55 7.32
C SER A 99 -9.21 -9.33 7.00
N ALA A 100 -9.47 -9.11 5.71
CA ALA A 100 -10.41 -8.07 5.29
C ALA A 100 -11.85 -8.36 5.73
N LEU A 101 -12.18 -9.62 6.05
CA LEU A 101 -13.50 -10.02 6.54
C LEU A 101 -13.71 -9.61 8.00
N THR A 102 -12.71 -9.84 8.86
CA THR A 102 -12.81 -9.60 10.31
C THR A 102 -12.20 -8.26 10.74
N GLY A 103 -11.34 -7.67 9.90
CA GLY A 103 -10.53 -6.49 10.24
C GLY A 103 -9.22 -6.82 10.93
N GLU A 104 -8.96 -8.10 11.25
CA GLU A 104 -7.73 -8.53 11.92
C GLU A 104 -6.49 -8.09 11.13
N GLY A 105 -5.50 -7.52 11.83
CA GLY A 105 -4.22 -7.09 11.26
C GLY A 105 -4.28 -5.87 10.33
N VAL A 106 -5.48 -5.44 9.88
CA VAL A 106 -5.61 -4.33 8.91
C VAL A 106 -5.16 -3.01 9.50
N GLU A 107 -5.61 -2.68 10.73
CA GLU A 107 -5.21 -1.45 11.41
C GLU A 107 -3.70 -1.41 11.65
N ALA A 108 -3.13 -2.52 12.13
CA ALA A 108 -1.68 -2.62 12.39
C ALA A 108 -0.86 -2.39 11.11
N LEU A 109 -1.30 -2.94 9.97
CA LEU A 109 -0.66 -2.76 8.68
C LEU A 109 -0.64 -1.28 8.28
N PHE A 110 -1.79 -0.60 8.31
CA PHE A 110 -1.88 0.80 7.89
C PHE A 110 -1.22 1.76 8.88
N THR A 111 -1.18 1.41 10.17
CA THR A 111 -0.41 2.17 11.18
C THR A 111 1.07 2.12 10.86
N GLU A 112 1.64 0.93 10.72
CA GLU A 112 3.05 0.75 10.35
C GLU A 112 3.40 1.44 9.04
N LEU A 113 2.53 1.30 8.00
CA LEU A 113 2.71 1.96 6.73
C LEU A 113 2.81 3.48 6.89
N SER A 114 1.91 4.06 7.70
CA SER A 114 1.89 5.50 7.97
C SER A 114 3.12 5.95 8.75
N GLU A 115 3.57 5.18 9.74
CA GLU A 115 4.77 5.45 10.51
C GLU A 115 6.01 5.45 9.63
N LYS A 116 6.16 4.45 8.77
CA LYS A 116 7.27 4.34 7.82
C LYS A 116 7.29 5.46 6.78
N ILE A 117 6.12 5.87 6.29
CA ILE A 117 6.02 7.04 5.41
C ILE A 117 6.53 8.29 6.14
N VAL A 118 6.09 8.54 7.37
CA VAL A 118 6.53 9.72 8.15
C VAL A 118 8.02 9.66 8.45
N GLU A 119 8.57 8.49 8.76
CA GLU A 119 10.01 8.29 8.96
C GLU A 119 10.82 8.59 7.69
N SER A 120 10.35 8.14 6.52
CA SER A 120 11.02 8.33 5.23
C SER A 120 11.05 9.79 4.78
N TYR A 121 10.04 10.57 5.18
CA TYR A 121 10.02 12.00 5.04
C TYR A 121 10.62 12.60 6.31
N ASN A 122 11.91 12.95 6.31
CA ASN A 122 12.51 13.67 7.44
C ASN A 122 11.60 14.80 7.86
N LEU A 123 11.12 14.78 9.11
CA LEU A 123 10.24 15.82 9.68
C LEU A 123 10.80 17.25 9.53
N LYS A 124 12.11 17.39 9.24
CA LYS A 124 12.76 18.67 8.93
C LYS A 124 12.35 19.24 7.57
N ASP A 125 11.95 18.41 6.61
CA ASP A 125 11.45 18.85 5.30
C ASP A 125 9.93 19.11 5.31
N MET A 126 9.22 18.69 6.36
CA MET A 126 7.78 18.92 6.54
C MET A 126 7.45 20.34 7.06
N THR A 127 8.43 21.23 7.19
CA THR A 127 8.22 22.68 7.42
C THR A 127 7.92 23.45 6.13
N MET A 128 7.64 22.74 5.03
CA MET A 128 7.12 23.37 3.81
C MET A 128 5.69 23.85 4.01
N PRO A 129 5.29 24.95 3.31
CA PRO A 129 3.98 25.56 3.50
C PRO A 129 2.84 24.55 3.30
N THR A 130 1.87 24.61 4.18
CA THR A 130 0.69 23.73 4.24
C THR A 130 -0.23 23.81 3.01
N ASP A 131 0.10 24.60 2.00
CA ASP A 131 -0.76 24.85 0.85
C ASP A 131 -0.68 23.81 -0.25
N ASP A 132 0.38 22.99 -0.32
CA ASP A 132 0.55 22.02 -1.41
C ASP A 132 0.19 20.56 -1.05
N LEU A 133 -0.13 20.27 0.22
CA LEU A 133 -0.49 18.91 0.69
C LEU A 133 -1.96 18.72 1.04
N ALA A 134 -2.74 19.79 1.10
CA ALA A 134 -4.18 19.71 1.30
C ALA A 134 -4.89 19.64 -0.06
N ILE A 135 -5.06 18.43 -0.60
CA ILE A 135 -6.08 18.21 -1.62
C ILE A 135 -7.44 18.30 -0.92
N ASP A 136 -8.06 19.47 -1.02
CA ASP A 136 -9.38 19.77 -0.50
C ASP A 136 -10.43 18.92 -1.24
N LEU A 137 -10.84 17.80 -0.65
CA LEU A 137 -11.89 16.93 -1.17
C LEU A 137 -13.30 17.56 -1.11
N THR A 138 -13.45 18.79 -0.61
CA THR A 138 -14.77 19.43 -0.48
C THR A 138 -15.18 20.21 -1.73
N LYS A 139 -14.33 20.36 -2.74
CA LYS A 139 -14.63 21.14 -3.96
C LYS A 139 -15.26 20.37 -5.10
N ASN A 140 -15.96 19.27 -4.86
CA ASN A 140 -16.78 18.66 -5.89
C ASN A 140 -18.25 19.08 -5.75
N LYS A 141 -18.52 20.41 -5.78
CA LYS A 141 -19.86 20.94 -5.99
C LYS A 141 -20.15 20.99 -7.48
N SER A 142 -20.92 20.02 -7.92
CA SER A 142 -21.89 20.08 -9.03
C SER A 142 -21.68 21.19 -10.06
N ALA A 143 -20.98 20.89 -11.16
CA ALA A 143 -21.23 21.59 -12.41
C ALA A 143 -22.48 20.97 -13.05
N LYS A 144 -23.63 21.60 -12.86
CA LYS A 144 -24.81 21.38 -13.68
C LYS A 144 -24.44 21.78 -15.11
N ARG A 145 -24.27 20.81 -15.99
CA ARG A 145 -24.29 21.06 -17.44
C ARG A 145 -25.74 21.21 -17.87
N GLY A 146 -26.13 22.43 -18.14
CA GLY A 146 -27.32 22.68 -18.92
C GLY A 146 -27.05 22.26 -20.36
N CYS A 147 -27.89 21.40 -20.90
CA CYS A 147 -28.00 21.20 -22.34
C CYS A 147 -28.67 22.42 -22.97
N CYS A 148 -28.09 22.95 -24.03
CA CYS A 148 -28.73 23.50 -25.20
C CYS A 148 -28.07 22.89 -26.42
#